data_524687982c3136e87d717d3a4d7f703c
#
_entry.id   524687982c3136e87d717d3a4d7f703c
#
_cell.length_a   1.000
_cell.length_b   1.000
_cell.length_c   1.000
_cell.angle_alpha   90.00
_cell.angle_beta   90.00
_cell.angle_gamma   90.00
#
_symmetry.space_group_name_H-M   'P 1'
#
loop_
_entity.id
_entity.type
_entity.pdbx_description
1 polymer ?
#
loop_
_entity_poly.entity_id
_entity_poly.type
_entity_poly.pdbx_seq_one_letter_code
_entity_poly.pdbx_strand_id
1 'polypeptide(L)'
;LVATRSNADIRYGSEDKDGEVKGDHWAFMVPNEDMDADDYNLQEYSWFRTNNKGKVYKDRIKEVNGRKYAFDEIGRMQTQFVVMFRNGTFAKQFDTSVFDSEDFLVDNADSDIPGIDRGNLYLFGADELNDGSMKTGTDIPVELADKLVYFGFKNSGVAIGNRGRLEKYKSKYYFNGLRLDAKEDIGYGLVKDSRSG
;
A
#
# COMPACT_ATOMS: atom_id res chain seq x y z
N LEU A 1 16.54 -15.81 -13.02
CA LEU A 1 15.23 -15.37 -13.52
C LEU A 1 15.44 -14.13 -14.39
N VAL A 2 15.00 -14.18 -15.65
CA VAL A 2 15.09 -13.04 -16.56
C VAL A 2 13.70 -12.47 -16.76
N ALA A 3 13.54 -11.18 -16.56
CA ALA A 3 12.31 -10.47 -16.90
C ALA A 3 12.37 -10.07 -18.38
N THR A 4 11.40 -10.47 -19.17
CA THR A 4 11.29 -10.06 -20.58
C THR A 4 10.07 -9.16 -20.76
N ARG A 5 10.23 -8.07 -21.49
CA ARG A 5 9.16 -7.15 -21.87
C ARG A 5 8.78 -7.43 -23.32
N SER A 6 7.53 -7.81 -23.57
CA SER A 6 6.99 -7.81 -24.92
C SER A 6 5.65 -7.06 -24.93
N ASN A 7 5.55 -6.02 -25.78
CA ASN A 7 4.31 -5.28 -26.08
C ASN A 7 3.38 -5.02 -24.88
N ALA A 8 3.83 -4.22 -23.90
CA ALA A 8 3.11 -3.80 -22.70
C ALA A 8 2.89 -4.87 -21.60
N ASP A 9 3.36 -6.08 -21.78
CA ASP A 9 3.23 -7.14 -20.77
C ASP A 9 4.61 -7.57 -20.25
N ILE A 10 4.76 -7.60 -18.92
CA ILE A 10 5.96 -8.12 -18.26
C ILE A 10 5.77 -9.61 -18.02
N ARG A 11 6.72 -10.42 -18.46
CA ARG A 11 6.71 -11.88 -18.28
C ARG A 11 8.04 -12.33 -17.68
N TYR A 12 8.00 -13.34 -16.83
CA TYR A 12 9.18 -13.96 -16.24
C TYR A 12 9.46 -15.30 -16.88
N GLY A 13 10.73 -15.51 -17.26
CA GLY A 13 11.26 -16.78 -17.68
C GLY A 13 12.26 -17.34 -16.67
N SER A 14 12.59 -18.62 -16.80
CA SER A 14 13.69 -19.27 -16.09
C SER A 14 14.91 -19.33 -16.99
N GLU A 15 16.09 -18.96 -16.49
CA GLU A 15 17.35 -19.09 -17.25
C GLU A 15 17.70 -20.56 -17.52
N ASP A 16 17.19 -21.47 -16.69
CA ASP A 16 17.51 -22.92 -16.80
C ASP A 16 16.69 -23.67 -17.85
N LYS A 17 15.70 -23.02 -18.45
CA LYS A 17 14.86 -23.60 -19.49
C LYS A 17 14.48 -22.52 -20.49
N ASP A 18 15.09 -22.55 -21.64
CA ASP A 18 14.91 -21.62 -22.77
C ASP A 18 13.49 -21.06 -22.90
N GLY A 19 13.25 -19.93 -22.24
CA GLY A 19 12.02 -19.15 -22.39
C GLY A 19 10.75 -19.71 -21.76
N GLU A 20 10.81 -20.72 -20.89
CA GLU A 20 9.62 -21.25 -20.21
C GLU A 20 9.07 -20.21 -19.23
N VAL A 21 7.88 -19.70 -19.54
CA VAL A 21 7.17 -18.74 -18.70
C VAL A 21 6.57 -19.47 -17.49
N LYS A 22 7.10 -19.21 -16.30
CA LYS A 22 6.50 -19.73 -15.05
C LYS A 22 5.19 -19.02 -14.75
N GLY A 23 4.10 -19.78 -14.73
CA GLY A 23 2.79 -19.26 -14.35
C GLY A 23 2.52 -19.36 -12.85
N ASP A 24 1.68 -18.50 -12.35
CA ASP A 24 1.05 -18.52 -11.02
C ASP A 24 2.00 -18.73 -9.83
N HIS A 25 3.06 -17.93 -9.74
CA HIS A 25 4.03 -18.01 -8.65
C HIS A 25 4.52 -16.63 -8.19
N TRP A 26 5.13 -16.60 -7.00
CA TRP A 26 5.87 -15.46 -6.49
C TRP A 26 7.33 -15.53 -6.99
N ALA A 27 7.87 -14.36 -7.33
CA ALA A 27 9.28 -14.21 -7.70
C ALA A 27 9.89 -13.04 -6.92
N PHE A 28 11.00 -13.29 -6.22
CA PHE A 28 11.79 -12.28 -5.54
C PHE A 28 13.04 -12.03 -6.38
N MET A 29 13.16 -10.85 -6.98
CA MET A 29 14.16 -10.57 -7.99
C MET A 29 14.37 -9.08 -8.21
N VAL A 30 15.52 -8.72 -8.75
CA VAL A 30 15.81 -7.38 -9.27
C VAL A 30 15.03 -7.19 -10.57
N PRO A 31 14.29 -6.08 -10.76
CA PRO A 31 13.72 -5.73 -12.06
C PRO A 31 14.84 -5.57 -13.10
N ASN A 32 14.52 -5.77 -14.37
CA ASN A 32 15.52 -5.48 -15.40
C ASN A 32 15.64 -3.96 -15.65
N GLU A 33 16.72 -3.54 -16.31
CA GLU A 33 17.02 -2.13 -16.57
C GLU A 33 15.90 -1.40 -17.32
N ASP A 34 15.22 -2.05 -18.25
CA ASP A 34 14.08 -1.45 -18.99
C ASP A 34 12.84 -1.23 -18.13
N MET A 35 12.73 -1.92 -16.99
CA MET A 35 11.61 -1.76 -16.06
C MET A 35 11.88 -0.69 -15.03
N ASP A 36 13.06 -0.74 -14.43
CA ASP A 36 13.53 0.22 -13.44
C ASP A 36 15.07 0.21 -13.42
N ALA A 37 15.67 1.25 -14.01
CA ALA A 37 17.11 1.36 -14.12
C ALA A 37 17.79 1.59 -12.77
N ASP A 38 17.11 2.28 -11.84
CA ASP A 38 17.65 2.58 -10.52
C ASP A 38 17.72 1.31 -9.68
N ASP A 39 16.62 0.57 -9.55
CA ASP A 39 16.57 -0.71 -8.83
C ASP A 39 17.53 -1.72 -9.46
N TYR A 40 17.65 -1.74 -10.81
CA TYR A 40 18.58 -2.61 -11.53
C TYR A 40 20.04 -2.30 -11.15
N ASN A 41 20.42 -1.03 -11.20
CA ASN A 41 21.80 -0.61 -10.92
C ASN A 41 22.16 -0.78 -9.43
N LEU A 42 21.20 -0.56 -8.53
CA LEU A 42 21.38 -0.75 -7.09
C LEU A 42 21.23 -2.20 -6.65
N GLN A 43 20.84 -3.10 -7.55
CA GLN A 43 20.53 -4.52 -7.26
C GLN A 43 19.45 -4.66 -6.18
N GLU A 44 18.42 -3.82 -6.22
CA GLU A 44 17.30 -3.85 -5.29
C GLU A 44 16.28 -4.91 -5.69
N TYR A 45 15.99 -5.80 -4.74
CA TYR A 45 15.08 -6.92 -4.94
C TYR A 45 13.66 -6.51 -4.53
N SER A 46 12.69 -6.95 -5.33
CA SER A 46 11.27 -6.79 -5.04
C SER A 46 10.50 -8.08 -5.29
N TRP A 47 9.36 -8.22 -4.62
CA TRP A 47 8.44 -9.32 -4.88
C TRP A 47 7.51 -8.99 -6.05
N PHE A 48 7.39 -9.97 -6.93
CA PHE A 48 6.46 -9.95 -8.06
C PHE A 48 5.55 -11.17 -8.00
N ARG A 49 4.36 -11.06 -8.58
CA ARG A 49 3.42 -12.18 -8.70
C ARG A 49 2.94 -12.33 -10.12
N THR A 50 2.97 -13.54 -10.66
CA THR A 50 2.48 -13.85 -12.00
C THR A 50 1.13 -14.57 -11.94
N ASN A 51 0.37 -14.47 -13.02
CA ASN A 51 -0.80 -15.33 -13.26
C ASN A 51 -0.38 -16.66 -13.93
N ASN A 52 -1.35 -17.55 -14.18
CA ASN A 52 -1.12 -18.85 -14.81
C ASN A 52 -0.51 -18.79 -16.24
N LYS A 53 -0.48 -17.61 -16.85
CA LYS A 53 0.16 -17.36 -18.16
C LYS A 53 1.53 -16.68 -18.00
N GLY A 54 2.08 -16.60 -16.79
CA GLY A 54 3.35 -15.93 -16.49
C GLY A 54 3.29 -14.39 -16.55
N LYS A 55 2.10 -13.79 -16.70
CA LYS A 55 1.92 -12.36 -16.74
C LYS A 55 1.96 -11.77 -15.34
N VAL A 56 2.77 -10.75 -15.11
CA VAL A 56 2.86 -10.06 -13.83
C VAL A 56 1.58 -9.28 -13.54
N TYR A 57 1.10 -9.38 -12.30
CA TYR A 57 0.10 -8.44 -11.81
C TYR A 57 0.76 -7.10 -11.58
N LYS A 58 0.23 -6.05 -12.17
CA LYS A 58 0.71 -4.69 -12.03
C LYS A 58 -0.45 -3.71 -11.88
N ASP A 59 -0.17 -2.59 -11.24
CA ASP A 59 -1.09 -1.44 -11.14
C ASP A 59 -2.46 -1.83 -10.58
N ARG A 60 -2.46 -2.66 -9.50
CA ARG A 60 -3.71 -3.16 -8.89
C ARG A 60 -3.53 -3.82 -7.53
N ILE A 61 -4.65 -3.97 -6.83
CA ILE A 61 -4.78 -4.93 -5.74
C ILE A 61 -5.28 -6.26 -6.30
N LYS A 62 -4.60 -7.35 -5.93
CA LYS A 62 -4.95 -8.71 -6.36
C LYS A 62 -5.05 -9.66 -5.17
N GLU A 63 -6.08 -10.50 -5.19
CA GLU A 63 -6.22 -11.60 -4.25
C GLU A 63 -5.40 -12.82 -4.73
N VAL A 64 -4.57 -13.34 -3.83
CA VAL A 64 -3.75 -14.52 -4.02
C VAL A 64 -3.90 -15.40 -2.79
N ASN A 65 -4.42 -16.62 -2.95
CA ASN A 65 -4.62 -17.58 -1.85
C ASN A 65 -5.41 -16.99 -0.65
N GLY A 66 -6.47 -16.25 -0.91
CA GLY A 66 -7.34 -15.64 0.10
C GLY A 66 -6.78 -14.39 0.78
N ARG A 67 -5.59 -13.92 0.41
CA ARG A 67 -4.98 -12.68 0.88
C ARG A 67 -4.87 -11.68 -0.27
N LYS A 68 -4.98 -10.39 0.03
CA LYS A 68 -4.87 -9.32 -0.97
C LYS A 68 -3.52 -8.63 -0.86
N TYR A 69 -2.94 -8.33 -2.02
CA TYR A 69 -1.65 -7.66 -2.17
C TYR A 69 -1.78 -6.53 -3.17
N ALA A 70 -1.04 -5.44 -2.96
CA ALA A 70 -0.96 -4.34 -3.92
C ALA A 70 0.28 -4.46 -4.78
N PHE A 71 0.16 -4.06 -6.04
CA PHE A 71 1.24 -4.03 -7.00
C PHE A 71 1.27 -2.67 -7.70
N ASP A 72 2.46 -2.09 -7.83
CA ASP A 72 2.67 -0.83 -8.53
C ASP A 72 2.58 -0.99 -10.06
N GLU A 73 2.90 0.06 -10.80
CA GLU A 73 2.81 0.13 -12.26
C GLU A 73 3.78 -0.80 -13.00
N ILE A 74 4.87 -1.21 -12.35
CA ILE A 74 5.79 -2.22 -12.91
C ILE A 74 5.59 -3.60 -12.32
N GLY A 75 4.77 -3.74 -11.27
CA GLY A 75 4.37 -5.00 -10.66
C GLY A 75 5.13 -5.38 -9.39
N ARG A 76 5.87 -4.46 -8.78
CA ARG A 76 6.46 -4.68 -7.45
C ARG A 76 5.35 -4.75 -6.39
N MET A 77 5.40 -5.76 -5.52
CA MET A 77 4.51 -5.84 -4.37
C MET A 77 4.78 -4.67 -3.41
N GLN A 78 3.72 -4.00 -3.02
CA GLN A 78 3.77 -2.84 -2.16
C GLN A 78 3.43 -3.21 -0.72
N THR A 79 4.11 -2.60 0.24
CA THR A 79 3.96 -2.79 1.68
C THR A 79 3.54 -1.48 2.36
N GLN A 80 3.23 -1.54 3.65
CA GLN A 80 2.85 -0.39 4.46
C GLN A 80 1.63 0.38 3.91
N PHE A 81 1.62 1.71 3.96
CA PHE A 81 0.51 2.52 3.46
C PHE A 81 0.57 2.66 1.94
N VAL A 82 -0.54 2.34 1.29
CA VAL A 82 -0.69 2.42 -0.16
C VAL A 82 -1.95 3.19 -0.52
N VAL A 83 -1.83 4.15 -1.41
CA VAL A 83 -2.98 4.80 -2.04
C VAL A 83 -3.21 4.20 -3.42
N MET A 84 -4.47 3.79 -3.65
CA MET A 84 -4.94 3.37 -4.97
C MET A 84 -5.98 4.38 -5.46
N PHE A 85 -5.91 4.80 -6.71
CA PHE A 85 -6.96 5.63 -7.31
C PHE A 85 -8.30 4.89 -7.35
N ARG A 86 -9.41 5.62 -7.53
CA ARG A 86 -10.76 5.03 -7.57
C ARG A 86 -10.98 4.02 -8.71
N ASN A 87 -10.24 4.16 -9.79
CA ASN A 87 -10.23 3.22 -10.90
C ASN A 87 -9.46 1.92 -10.59
N GLY A 88 -8.83 1.83 -9.41
CA GLY A 88 -8.08 0.69 -8.95
C GLY A 88 -6.60 0.68 -9.35
N THR A 89 -6.11 1.74 -9.97
CA THR A 89 -4.69 1.88 -10.32
C THR A 89 -3.87 2.37 -9.12
N PHE A 90 -2.59 2.04 -9.09
CA PHE A 90 -1.65 2.46 -8.06
C PHE A 90 -1.40 3.97 -8.13
N ALA A 91 -1.33 4.62 -6.99
CA ALA A 91 -0.99 6.03 -6.88
C ALA A 91 0.35 6.26 -6.19
N LYS A 92 0.52 5.72 -4.98
CA LYS A 92 1.76 5.83 -4.21
C LYS A 92 1.77 4.88 -3.01
N GLN A 93 2.96 4.49 -2.61
CA GLN A 93 3.26 3.83 -1.33
C GLN A 93 3.96 4.83 -0.39
N PHE A 94 3.71 4.68 0.92
CA PHE A 94 4.33 5.49 1.96
C PHE A 94 5.02 4.60 2.98
N ASP A 95 6.21 5.02 3.38
CA ASP A 95 6.88 4.50 4.55
C ASP A 95 6.33 5.19 5.80
N THR A 96 6.07 4.43 6.85
CA THR A 96 5.59 4.93 8.14
C THR A 96 6.64 5.78 8.86
N SER A 97 7.92 5.61 8.53
CA SER A 97 9.02 6.36 9.15
C SER A 97 9.04 7.85 8.80
N VAL A 98 8.33 8.26 7.72
CA VAL A 98 8.34 9.63 7.21
C VAL A 98 7.26 10.51 7.85
N PHE A 99 6.32 9.94 8.61
CA PHE A 99 5.18 10.68 9.14
C PHE A 99 5.16 10.74 10.66
N ASP A 100 4.97 11.94 11.19
CA ASP A 100 4.49 12.14 12.55
C ASP A 100 3.01 11.72 12.63
N SER A 101 2.56 11.25 13.80
CA SER A 101 1.15 10.93 14.04
C SER A 101 0.21 12.12 13.85
N GLU A 102 0.73 13.34 13.99
CA GLU A 102 -0.01 14.59 13.83
C GLU A 102 -0.13 14.99 12.35
N ASP A 103 0.85 14.67 11.51
CA ASP A 103 0.84 14.98 10.07
C ASP A 103 -0.27 14.25 9.33
N PHE A 104 -0.64 13.06 9.76
CA PHE A 104 -1.82 12.35 9.25
C PHE A 104 -3.14 13.08 9.52
N LEU A 105 -3.19 13.99 10.49
CA LEU A 105 -4.37 14.73 10.90
C LEU A 105 -4.48 16.12 10.29
N VAL A 106 -3.34 16.80 10.11
CA VAL A 106 -3.32 18.25 9.87
C VAL A 106 -3.23 18.58 8.39
N ASP A 107 -2.46 17.83 7.59
CA ASP A 107 -2.07 18.25 6.24
C ASP A 107 -2.82 17.56 5.10
N ASN A 108 -3.97 16.99 5.38
CA ASN A 108 -4.71 16.24 4.36
C ASN A 108 -5.42 17.07 3.28
N ALA A 109 -5.49 18.38 3.43
CA ALA A 109 -6.03 19.27 2.40
C ALA A 109 -4.96 19.68 1.38
N ASP A 110 -3.71 19.82 1.84
CA ASP A 110 -2.55 20.26 1.04
C ASP A 110 -1.40 19.23 1.11
N SER A 111 -1.68 18.01 1.56
CA SER A 111 -0.65 17.05 1.92
C SER A 111 0.18 16.62 0.72
N ASP A 112 1.46 16.49 0.97
CA ASP A 112 2.45 15.81 0.11
C ASP A 112 2.15 14.31 -0.09
N ILE A 113 0.95 13.83 0.31
CA ILE A 113 0.47 12.48 0.01
C ILE A 113 -0.31 12.50 -1.32
N PRO A 114 0.36 12.31 -2.47
CA PRO A 114 -0.31 12.39 -3.76
C PRO A 114 -1.46 11.40 -3.85
N GLY A 115 -2.64 11.90 -4.17
CA GLY A 115 -3.79 11.08 -4.47
C GLY A 115 -4.64 10.65 -3.28
N ILE A 116 -4.31 11.01 -2.02
CA ILE A 116 -5.14 10.64 -0.87
C ILE A 116 -6.55 11.27 -0.93
N ASP A 117 -6.65 12.45 -1.50
CA ASP A 117 -7.91 13.16 -1.76
C ASP A 117 -8.75 12.49 -2.86
N ARG A 118 -8.09 11.82 -3.82
CA ARG A 118 -8.69 11.18 -5.00
C ARG A 118 -8.73 9.67 -4.94
N GLY A 119 -7.98 9.09 -4.01
CA GLY A 119 -7.78 7.64 -3.89
C GLY A 119 -8.40 7.04 -2.64
N ASN A 120 -8.09 5.78 -2.46
CA ASN A 120 -8.39 5.02 -1.25
C ASN A 120 -7.08 4.63 -0.59
N LEU A 121 -6.99 4.90 0.71
CA LEU A 121 -5.85 4.50 1.54
C LEU A 121 -6.07 3.08 2.05
N TYR A 122 -5.02 2.28 1.95
CA TYR A 122 -4.92 0.90 2.44
C TYR A 122 -3.67 0.75 3.31
N LEU A 123 -3.66 -0.27 4.14
CA LEU A 123 -2.46 -0.71 4.87
C LEU A 123 -2.17 -2.16 4.49
N PHE A 124 -0.91 -2.42 4.15
CA PHE A 124 -0.35 -3.75 3.94
C PHE A 124 0.67 -4.07 5.01
N GLY A 125 1.02 -5.33 5.17
CA GLY A 125 2.08 -5.71 6.11
C GLY A 125 3.41 -5.05 5.73
N ALA A 126 4.20 -4.71 6.73
CA ALA A 126 5.50 -4.07 6.55
C ALA A 126 6.62 -5.08 6.22
N ASP A 127 6.41 -6.35 6.54
CA ASP A 127 7.37 -7.42 6.28
C ASP A 127 7.04 -8.10 4.94
N GLU A 128 7.66 -7.63 3.87
CA GLU A 128 7.50 -8.18 2.54
C GLU A 128 7.95 -9.64 2.40
N LEU A 129 8.84 -10.11 3.27
CA LEU A 129 9.31 -11.49 3.27
C LEU A 129 8.32 -12.46 3.92
N ASN A 130 7.59 -11.99 4.95
CA ASN A 130 6.69 -12.84 5.73
C ASN A 130 5.22 -12.48 5.55
N ASP A 131 4.87 -11.21 5.52
CA ASP A 131 3.47 -10.77 5.38
C ASP A 131 3.32 -9.36 4.79
N GLY A 132 3.30 -9.26 3.48
CA GLY A 132 2.93 -8.06 2.72
C GLY A 132 1.43 -7.97 2.43
N SER A 133 0.57 -8.74 3.10
CA SER A 133 -0.86 -8.77 2.80
C SER A 133 -1.64 -7.59 3.40
N MET A 134 -2.78 -7.27 2.76
CA MET A 134 -3.70 -6.22 3.18
C MET A 134 -4.20 -6.43 4.60
N LYS A 135 -4.16 -5.38 5.41
CA LYS A 135 -4.70 -5.34 6.75
C LYS A 135 -6.15 -4.83 6.76
N THR A 136 -6.97 -5.43 7.61
CA THR A 136 -8.37 -5.04 7.81
C THR A 136 -8.71 -5.12 9.31
N GLY A 137 -9.74 -4.40 9.73
CA GLY A 137 -10.17 -4.38 11.13
C GLY A 137 -9.85 -3.07 11.82
N THR A 138 -10.08 -3.01 13.13
CA THR A 138 -9.83 -1.85 14.00
C THR A 138 -8.67 -2.14 14.95
N ASP A 139 -8.10 -1.08 15.51
CA ASP A 139 -7.04 -1.17 16.51
C ASP A 139 -5.76 -1.85 15.98
N ILE A 140 -5.44 -1.63 14.71
CA ILE A 140 -4.19 -2.10 14.10
C ILE A 140 -3.07 -1.19 14.57
N PRO A 141 -2.09 -1.71 15.35
CA PRO A 141 -0.99 -0.89 15.84
C PRO A 141 -0.03 -0.54 14.70
N VAL A 142 0.36 0.71 14.65
CA VAL A 142 1.37 1.23 13.72
C VAL A 142 2.28 2.17 14.49
N GLU A 143 3.56 2.05 14.29
CA GLU A 143 4.54 2.97 14.85
C GLU A 143 4.77 4.12 13.86
N LEU A 144 4.49 5.34 14.30
CA LEU A 144 4.74 6.57 13.55
C LEU A 144 5.62 7.48 14.40
N ALA A 145 6.81 7.82 13.92
CA ALA A 145 7.76 8.71 14.59
C ALA A 145 7.90 8.40 16.10
N ASP A 146 8.23 7.16 16.44
CA ASP A 146 8.40 6.64 17.80
C ASP A 146 7.12 6.64 18.67
N LYS A 147 5.96 6.88 18.07
CA LYS A 147 4.66 6.82 18.75
C LYS A 147 3.85 5.64 18.23
N LEU A 148 3.34 4.82 19.16
CA LEU A 148 2.39 3.78 18.82
C LEU A 148 1.00 4.40 18.67
N VAL A 149 0.45 4.34 17.47
CA VAL A 149 -0.90 4.78 17.14
C VAL A 149 -1.73 3.64 16.57
N TYR A 150 -3.03 3.81 16.49
CA TYR A 150 -3.91 2.74 16.04
C TYR A 150 -4.67 3.17 14.80
N PHE A 151 -4.75 2.26 13.84
CA PHE A 151 -5.48 2.45 12.59
C PHE A 151 -6.68 1.52 12.49
N GLY A 152 -7.64 1.92 11.65
CA GLY A 152 -8.81 1.13 11.31
C GLY A 152 -9.07 1.10 9.81
N PHE A 153 -9.32 -0.11 9.30
CA PHE A 153 -9.64 -0.36 7.90
C PHE A 153 -10.90 -1.23 7.80
N LYS A 154 -11.76 -0.90 6.86
CA LYS A 154 -12.99 -1.65 6.57
C LYS A 154 -12.64 -3.05 6.04
N ASN A 155 -13.61 -3.96 5.98
CA ASN A 155 -13.39 -5.30 5.39
C ASN A 155 -12.95 -5.25 3.92
N SER A 156 -13.24 -4.15 3.22
CA SER A 156 -12.72 -3.88 1.88
C SER A 156 -11.22 -3.56 1.85
N GLY A 157 -10.62 -3.27 3.01
CA GLY A 157 -9.27 -2.75 3.17
C GLY A 157 -9.17 -1.23 3.14
N VAL A 158 -10.22 -0.52 2.75
CA VAL A 158 -10.21 0.95 2.69
C VAL A 158 -10.22 1.54 4.10
N ALA A 159 -9.38 2.54 4.33
CA ALA A 159 -9.29 3.26 5.60
C ALA A 159 -10.65 3.79 6.05
N ILE A 160 -10.95 3.69 7.36
CA ILE A 160 -12.11 4.34 7.97
C ILE A 160 -11.82 5.84 8.00
N GLY A 161 -12.79 6.68 7.63
CA GLY A 161 -12.55 8.12 7.49
C GLY A 161 -11.70 8.51 6.29
N ASN A 162 -11.65 7.65 5.27
CA ASN A 162 -10.85 7.82 4.05
C ASN A 162 -11.10 9.15 3.34
N ARG A 163 -10.08 9.73 2.72
CA ARG A 163 -10.10 11.01 2.00
C ARG A 163 -10.43 12.21 2.89
N GLY A 164 -9.75 12.30 4.01
CA GLY A 164 -9.86 13.42 4.94
C GLY A 164 -11.25 13.59 5.56
N ARG A 165 -11.95 12.49 5.81
CA ARG A 165 -13.27 12.51 6.45
C ARG A 165 -13.16 12.07 7.88
N LEU A 166 -13.84 12.79 8.77
CA LEU A 166 -14.12 12.30 10.10
C LEU A 166 -15.24 11.24 10.03
N GLU A 167 -14.96 10.01 10.42
CA GLU A 167 -15.92 8.90 10.41
C GLU A 167 -15.99 8.24 11.78
N LYS A 168 -17.20 8.12 12.33
CA LYS A 168 -17.46 7.34 13.54
C LYS A 168 -17.70 5.88 13.16
N TYR A 169 -16.91 4.98 13.72
CA TYR A 169 -17.04 3.54 13.50
C TYR A 169 -16.84 2.79 14.82
N LYS A 170 -17.79 1.91 15.19
CA LYS A 170 -17.76 1.14 16.44
C LYS A 170 -17.38 2.00 17.68
N SER A 171 -18.07 3.12 17.85
CA SER A 171 -17.89 4.07 18.98
C SER A 171 -16.58 4.84 19.01
N LYS A 172 -15.69 4.66 18.04
CA LYS A 172 -14.44 5.39 17.89
C LYS A 172 -14.49 6.30 16.67
N TYR A 173 -13.68 7.36 16.66
CA TYR A 173 -13.56 8.25 15.50
C TYR A 173 -12.26 7.97 14.78
N TYR A 174 -12.31 8.08 13.46
CA TYR A 174 -11.18 7.84 12.57
C TYR A 174 -11.07 8.94 11.53
N PHE A 175 -9.83 9.22 11.13
CA PHE A 175 -9.49 10.15 10.06
C PHE A 175 -8.38 9.54 9.22
N ASN A 176 -8.61 9.29 7.93
CA ASN A 176 -7.69 8.55 7.07
C ASN A 176 -7.16 7.24 7.70
N GLY A 177 -8.02 6.52 8.38
CA GLY A 177 -7.67 5.29 9.09
C GLY A 177 -7.13 5.52 10.50
N LEU A 178 -6.52 6.65 10.80
CA LEU A 178 -5.99 6.93 12.13
C LEU A 178 -7.12 7.07 13.15
N ARG A 179 -7.04 6.29 14.24
CA ARG A 179 -7.95 6.40 15.36
C ARG A 179 -7.62 7.66 16.15
N LEU A 180 -8.64 8.46 16.39
CA LEU A 180 -8.52 9.68 17.17
C LEU A 180 -8.76 9.36 18.64
N ASP A 181 -7.68 9.31 19.40
CA ASP A 181 -7.72 9.15 20.84
C ASP A 181 -7.54 10.54 21.52
N ALA A 182 -8.27 10.79 22.60
CA ALA A 182 -8.01 11.96 23.41
C ALA A 182 -6.59 11.89 24.00
N LYS A 183 -5.89 13.02 24.05
CA LYS A 183 -4.58 13.08 24.72
C LYS A 183 -4.79 12.72 26.21
N GLU A 184 -3.79 12.09 26.82
CA GLU A 184 -3.75 11.88 28.28
C GLU A 184 -4.07 13.21 28.98
N ASP A 185 -4.95 13.18 29.97
CA ASP A 185 -5.45 14.35 30.70
C ASP A 185 -6.38 15.33 29.94
N ILE A 186 -6.71 15.07 28.68
CA ILE A 186 -7.67 15.86 27.91
C ILE A 186 -8.81 14.96 27.44
N GLY A 187 -9.99 15.13 27.99
CA GLY A 187 -11.16 14.29 27.67
C GLY A 187 -11.70 14.43 26.23
N TYR A 188 -11.10 15.29 25.39
CA TYR A 188 -11.50 15.50 23.99
C TYR A 188 -10.32 16.00 23.14
N GLY A 189 -10.38 15.72 21.84
CA GLY A 189 -9.49 16.28 20.83
C GLY A 189 -10.28 17.06 19.78
N LEU A 190 -9.70 18.15 19.27
CA LEU A 190 -10.25 18.88 18.13
C LEU A 190 -9.65 18.32 16.84
N VAL A 191 -10.51 17.98 15.90
CA VAL A 191 -10.11 17.56 14.55
C VAL A 191 -10.78 18.50 13.56
N LYS A 192 -9.99 19.09 12.68
CA LYS A 192 -10.51 19.90 11.58
C LYS A 192 -11.00 18.96 10.48
N ASP A 193 -12.31 18.92 10.25
CA ASP A 193 -12.87 18.27 9.07
C ASP A 193 -12.63 19.19 7.86
N SER A 194 -11.97 18.66 6.82
CA SER A 194 -11.69 19.40 5.59
C SER A 194 -12.93 19.90 4.84
N ARG A 195 -14.13 19.50 5.28
CA ARG A 195 -15.41 19.95 4.71
C ARG A 195 -16.07 21.08 5.45
N SER A 196 -15.61 21.39 6.64
CA SER A 196 -16.20 22.43 7.50
C SER A 196 -15.43 23.73 7.44
N GLY A 197 -14.81 24.02 6.30
CA GLY A 197 -14.10 25.24 5.94
C GLY A 197 -13.95 26.30 7.00
#